data_af1c3b03a076f75b2dafaa3dd5fe8434
#
_entry.id   af1c3b03a076f75b2dafaa3dd5fe8434
#
_cell.length_a   1.000
_cell.length_b   1.000
_cell.length_c   1.000
_cell.angle_alpha   90.00
_cell.angle_beta   90.00
_cell.angle_gamma   90.00
#
_symmetry.space_group_name_H-M   'P 1'
#
loop_
_entity.id
_entity.type
_entity.pdbx_description
1 polymer ?
#
loop_
_entity_poly.entity_id
_entity_poly.type
_entity_poly.pdbx_seq_one_letter_code
_entity_poly.pdbx_strand_id
1 'polypeptide(L)'
;MASDEQTEIEYLLSGCQSNISASELPALIDGMLSSAIGEIDHIDPWLKLVSENPSADLFNYLNSKINIGLSEELDSENNPPDYQNRVSLLRAELIKENIEGIVIPLTDEFQGEYLAKSSRRLEWLTGFTGSAGIALVFQNESFFFTDGRYILQAEKQLPQDNYTLFNSSQVSLGNWFNNNLKPNTKIGFDPCLHTITWVKRIRSLMQKNNCELISTPDNLIDRIWKDRPPPPVSPVQILDKTFAGEAIESKRKRVANNLKKNESDVFVLVAPSSISWLANIRGNDIPFSPYVMCYALLHKNSQLEIFIDVRKIIPSVRKELADQVVIKPIKTFIPELLKLGKKSKVVEIDPNSTPELVRTILEKAGAKIVTSKDPCELPKACKNITEINGFHSAHKRDGLALTRFLYWLSREAPKGKITEITAAAKLESLRKNGK
;
A
#
# COMPACT_ATOMS: atom_id res chain seq x y z
N MET A 1 -17.42 15.85 27.23
CA MET A 1 -16.14 15.77 26.49
C MET A 1 -16.36 15.60 24.97
N ALA A 2 -16.99 14.55 24.44
CA ALA A 2 -17.22 14.43 22.99
C ALA A 2 -18.12 15.51 22.36
N SER A 3 -19.07 16.12 23.12
CA SER A 3 -19.93 17.21 22.62
C SER A 3 -19.20 18.54 22.50
N ASP A 4 -18.21 18.80 23.35
CA ASP A 4 -17.47 20.08 23.35
C ASP A 4 -16.46 20.11 22.19
N GLU A 5 -15.79 19.01 21.94
CA GLU A 5 -14.84 18.88 20.81
C GLU A 5 -15.56 18.96 19.45
N GLN A 6 -16.73 18.33 19.32
CA GLN A 6 -17.56 18.43 18.12
C GLN A 6 -17.97 19.88 17.82
N THR A 7 -18.34 20.63 18.87
CA THR A 7 -18.72 22.04 18.75
C THR A 7 -17.53 22.92 18.37
N GLU A 8 -16.34 22.65 18.91
CA GLU A 8 -15.10 23.35 18.55
C GLU A 8 -14.76 23.13 17.08
N ILE A 9 -14.84 21.87 16.61
CA ILE A 9 -14.59 21.53 15.20
C ILE A 9 -15.59 22.24 14.26
N GLU A 10 -16.87 22.23 14.59
CA GLU A 10 -17.91 22.94 13.81
C GLU A 10 -17.64 24.44 13.74
N TYR A 11 -17.21 25.07 14.82
CA TYR A 11 -16.80 26.47 14.83
C TYR A 11 -15.60 26.74 13.92
N LEU A 12 -14.52 25.93 14.01
CA LEU A 12 -13.32 26.07 13.20
C LEU A 12 -13.60 25.90 11.69
N LEU A 13 -14.47 24.95 11.34
CA LEU A 13 -14.84 24.69 9.95
C LEU A 13 -15.80 25.75 9.39
N SER A 14 -16.62 26.40 10.23
CA SER A 14 -17.55 27.45 9.82
C SER A 14 -16.84 28.72 9.34
N GLY A 15 -15.61 28.96 9.84
CA GLY A 15 -14.77 30.10 9.46
C GLY A 15 -14.07 29.99 8.12
N CYS A 16 -14.20 28.86 7.42
CA CYS A 16 -13.53 28.59 6.14
C CYS A 16 -14.45 27.76 5.22
N GLN A 17 -14.18 27.79 3.91
CA GLN A 17 -14.86 26.90 2.96
C GLN A 17 -14.33 25.49 3.14
N SER A 18 -14.94 24.72 4.03
CA SER A 18 -14.51 23.36 4.36
C SER A 18 -14.90 22.37 3.27
N ASN A 19 -13.98 21.45 2.96
CA ASN A 19 -14.18 20.33 2.05
C ASN A 19 -14.78 19.10 2.74
N ILE A 20 -14.84 19.12 4.08
CA ILE A 20 -15.30 18.00 4.92
C ILE A 20 -16.22 18.51 6.03
N SER A 21 -17.03 17.62 6.58
CA SER A 21 -17.86 17.89 7.75
C SER A 21 -17.08 17.73 9.06
N ALA A 22 -17.59 18.30 10.13
CA ALA A 22 -16.99 18.16 11.47
C ALA A 22 -16.90 16.70 11.94
N SER A 23 -17.85 15.85 11.54
CA SER A 23 -17.81 14.41 11.84
C SER A 23 -16.74 13.62 11.07
N GLU A 24 -16.24 14.16 9.95
CA GLU A 24 -15.22 13.51 9.12
C GLU A 24 -13.79 13.91 9.52
N LEU A 25 -13.62 15.05 10.22
CA LEU A 25 -12.30 15.59 10.56
C LEU A 25 -11.46 14.65 11.45
N PRO A 26 -11.99 14.00 12.50
CA PRO A 26 -11.21 13.05 13.30
C PRO A 26 -10.66 11.89 12.47
N ALA A 27 -11.50 11.26 11.64
CA ALA A 27 -11.07 10.17 10.76
C ALA A 27 -10.06 10.64 9.68
N LEU A 28 -10.08 11.91 9.28
CA LEU A 28 -9.08 12.48 8.40
C LEU A 28 -7.74 12.65 9.13
N ILE A 29 -7.74 13.17 10.36
CA ILE A 29 -6.53 13.32 11.18
C ILE A 29 -5.87 11.95 11.40
N ASP A 30 -6.64 10.94 11.78
CA ASP A 30 -6.13 9.57 11.95
C ASP A 30 -5.52 9.02 10.66
N GLY A 31 -6.18 9.27 9.51
CA GLY A 31 -5.64 8.90 8.21
C GLY A 31 -4.35 9.66 7.85
N MET A 32 -4.22 10.91 8.25
CA MET A 32 -3.00 11.72 8.11
C MET A 32 -1.87 11.15 8.95
N LEU A 33 -2.11 10.83 10.23
CA LEU A 33 -1.14 10.20 11.12
C LEU A 33 -0.69 8.81 10.62
N SER A 34 -1.58 8.08 9.98
CA SER A 34 -1.28 6.76 9.37
C SER A 34 -0.53 6.86 8.04
N SER A 35 -0.44 8.06 7.46
CA SER A 35 0.33 8.29 6.24
C SER A 35 1.83 8.33 6.55
N ALA A 36 2.63 8.21 5.50
CA ALA A 36 4.09 8.12 5.57
C ALA A 36 4.81 9.40 6.02
N ILE A 37 4.20 10.18 6.86
CA ILE A 37 4.77 11.45 7.32
C ILE A 37 5.61 11.16 8.56
N GLY A 38 6.80 10.66 8.36
CA GLY A 38 7.81 10.54 9.41
C GLY A 38 8.36 11.89 9.88
N GLU A 39 8.16 12.96 9.12
CA GLU A 39 8.52 14.35 9.44
C GLU A 39 7.50 15.27 8.78
N ILE A 40 6.56 15.77 9.56
CA ILE A 40 5.64 16.83 9.09
C ILE A 40 6.39 18.16 9.14
N ASP A 41 7.32 18.35 8.21
CA ASP A 41 7.97 19.65 8.02
C ASP A 41 6.99 20.70 7.45
N HIS A 42 5.88 20.27 6.80
CA HIS A 42 4.88 21.13 6.21
C HIS A 42 3.47 20.52 6.27
N ILE A 43 2.63 21.02 7.15
CA ILE A 43 1.21 20.67 7.25
C ILE A 43 0.36 21.27 6.10
N ASP A 44 0.87 22.30 5.40
CA ASP A 44 0.14 23.04 4.38
C ASP A 44 -0.56 22.18 3.31
N PRO A 45 0.07 21.13 2.73
CA PRO A 45 -0.60 20.27 1.76
C PRO A 45 -1.80 19.54 2.35
N TRP A 46 -1.76 19.21 3.66
CA TRP A 46 -2.78 18.47 4.38
C TRP A 46 -3.97 19.35 4.76
N LEU A 47 -3.71 20.62 5.06
CA LEU A 47 -4.76 21.59 5.32
C LEU A 47 -5.71 21.73 4.14
N LYS A 48 -5.23 21.56 2.91
CA LYS A 48 -6.04 21.60 1.70
C LYS A 48 -7.05 20.46 1.59
N LEU A 49 -6.88 19.36 2.31
CA LEU A 49 -7.89 18.32 2.42
C LEU A 49 -9.09 18.81 3.24
N VAL A 50 -8.85 19.65 4.22
CA VAL A 50 -9.88 20.22 5.08
C VAL A 50 -10.49 21.46 4.44
N SER A 51 -9.68 22.39 3.95
CA SER A 51 -10.12 23.64 3.31
C SER A 51 -9.08 24.16 2.32
N GLU A 52 -9.53 24.73 1.20
CA GLU A 52 -8.68 25.45 0.24
C GLU A 52 -8.11 26.76 0.85
N ASN A 53 -8.83 27.35 1.82
CA ASN A 53 -8.46 28.57 2.52
C ASN A 53 -8.60 28.36 4.05
N PRO A 54 -7.69 27.61 4.69
CA PRO A 54 -7.76 27.32 6.12
C PRO A 54 -7.50 28.56 6.96
N SER A 55 -8.25 28.70 8.08
CA SER A 55 -7.96 29.74 9.06
C SER A 55 -6.71 29.39 9.89
N ALA A 56 -6.10 30.42 10.53
CA ALA A 56 -4.96 30.21 11.44
C ALA A 56 -5.35 29.30 12.64
N ASP A 57 -6.58 29.42 13.12
CA ASP A 57 -7.07 28.61 14.25
C ASP A 57 -7.25 27.14 13.84
N LEU A 58 -7.76 26.87 12.64
CA LEU A 58 -7.83 25.52 12.09
C LEU A 58 -6.43 24.93 11.91
N PHE A 59 -5.47 25.72 11.43
CA PHE A 59 -4.07 25.31 11.33
C PHE A 59 -3.51 24.87 12.69
N ASN A 60 -3.68 25.73 13.70
CA ASN A 60 -3.17 25.46 15.06
C ASN A 60 -3.84 24.22 15.68
N TYR A 61 -5.16 24.06 15.50
CA TYR A 61 -5.89 22.89 15.98
C TYR A 61 -5.36 21.61 15.36
N LEU A 62 -5.25 21.51 14.02
CA LEU A 62 -4.75 20.35 13.31
C LEU A 62 -3.30 20.02 13.70
N ASN A 63 -2.45 21.03 13.81
CA ASN A 63 -1.06 20.86 14.22
C ASN A 63 -0.94 20.31 15.66
N SER A 64 -1.80 20.79 16.57
CA SER A 64 -1.85 20.27 17.95
C SER A 64 -2.26 18.79 17.98
N LYS A 65 -3.30 18.41 17.23
CA LYS A 65 -3.79 17.01 17.20
C LYS A 65 -2.77 16.05 16.60
N ILE A 66 -2.08 16.48 15.54
CA ILE A 66 -1.00 15.69 14.92
C ILE A 66 0.16 15.50 15.91
N ASN A 67 0.58 16.55 16.62
CA ASN A 67 1.65 16.44 17.61
C ASN A 67 1.27 15.53 18.80
N ILE A 68 0.01 15.56 19.26
CA ILE A 68 -0.49 14.64 20.30
C ILE A 68 -0.45 13.20 19.79
N GLY A 69 -0.96 12.92 18.57
CA GLY A 69 -0.94 11.59 17.99
C GLY A 69 0.48 11.03 17.82
N LEU A 70 1.45 11.87 17.42
CA LEU A 70 2.86 11.44 17.35
C LEU A 70 3.45 11.13 18.73
N SER A 71 3.08 11.87 19.80
CA SER A 71 3.53 11.59 21.17
C SER A 71 2.93 10.28 21.72
N GLU A 72 1.69 9.99 21.42
CA GLU A 72 1.03 8.73 21.81
C GLU A 72 1.67 7.50 21.12
N GLU A 73 2.15 7.63 19.89
CA GLU A 73 2.95 6.57 19.23
C GLU A 73 4.25 6.27 20.00
N LEU A 74 4.94 7.31 20.50
CA LEU A 74 6.18 7.15 21.30
C LEU A 74 5.91 6.48 22.67
N ASP A 75 4.75 6.74 23.27
CA ASP A 75 4.37 6.12 24.54
C ASP A 75 3.94 4.66 24.40
N SER A 76 3.46 4.23 23.22
CA SER A 76 3.11 2.83 22.96
C SER A 76 4.34 1.91 22.86
N GLU A 77 5.54 2.45 22.64
CA GLU A 77 6.80 1.69 22.65
C GLU A 77 7.18 1.16 24.05
N ASN A 78 6.58 1.70 25.12
CA ASN A 78 6.89 1.31 26.50
C ASN A 78 6.15 0.06 26.98
N ASN A 79 5.17 -0.46 26.23
CA ASN A 79 4.44 -1.68 26.59
C ASN A 79 4.54 -2.70 25.45
N PRO A 80 5.44 -3.70 25.53
CA PRO A 80 5.68 -4.62 24.42
C PRO A 80 4.38 -5.36 24.06
N PRO A 81 4.04 -5.45 22.77
CA PRO A 81 2.83 -6.13 22.33
C PRO A 81 2.83 -7.61 22.74
N ASP A 82 1.68 -8.11 23.18
CA ASP A 82 1.51 -9.54 23.49
C ASP A 82 1.27 -10.34 22.18
N TYR A 83 2.37 -10.63 21.50
CA TYR A 83 2.33 -11.40 20.25
C TYR A 83 1.81 -12.84 20.46
N GLN A 84 2.01 -13.44 21.64
CA GLN A 84 1.52 -14.77 21.92
C GLN A 84 -0.02 -14.79 21.99
N ASN A 85 -0.62 -13.78 22.61
CA ASN A 85 -2.06 -13.60 22.62
C ASN A 85 -2.61 -13.36 21.19
N ARG A 86 -1.92 -12.55 20.36
CA ARG A 86 -2.34 -12.30 18.96
C ARG A 86 -2.39 -13.59 18.14
N VAL A 87 -1.39 -14.45 18.27
CA VAL A 87 -1.38 -15.78 17.62
C VAL A 87 -2.52 -16.65 18.15
N SER A 88 -2.78 -16.63 19.47
CA SER A 88 -3.87 -17.38 20.09
C SER A 88 -5.24 -16.93 19.60
N LEU A 89 -5.46 -15.61 19.45
CA LEU A 89 -6.68 -15.06 18.85
C LEU A 89 -6.84 -15.48 17.39
N LEU A 90 -5.76 -15.45 16.60
CA LEU A 90 -5.81 -15.92 15.21
C LEU A 90 -6.17 -17.41 15.13
N ARG A 91 -5.60 -18.25 16.00
CA ARG A 91 -5.93 -19.69 16.09
C ARG A 91 -7.41 -19.93 16.38
N ALA A 92 -8.01 -19.09 17.23
CA ALA A 92 -9.46 -19.15 17.47
C ALA A 92 -10.28 -18.84 16.20
N GLU A 93 -9.82 -17.91 15.36
CA GLU A 93 -10.49 -17.65 14.06
C GLU A 93 -10.28 -18.81 13.07
N LEU A 94 -9.13 -19.51 13.05
CA LEU A 94 -8.94 -20.71 12.21
C LEU A 94 -9.99 -21.78 12.52
N ILE A 95 -10.28 -22.00 13.81
CA ILE A 95 -11.29 -22.98 14.24
C ILE A 95 -12.68 -22.58 13.74
N LYS A 96 -13.05 -21.30 13.84
CA LYS A 96 -14.34 -20.80 13.35
C LYS A 96 -14.50 -20.98 11.84
N GLU A 97 -13.43 -20.79 11.08
CA GLU A 97 -13.42 -20.96 9.61
C GLU A 97 -13.25 -22.41 9.17
N ASN A 98 -13.07 -23.36 10.10
CA ASN A 98 -12.84 -24.78 9.83
C ASN A 98 -11.66 -25.01 8.88
N ILE A 99 -10.53 -24.32 9.16
CA ILE A 99 -9.23 -24.46 8.47
C ILE A 99 -8.14 -24.82 9.47
N GLU A 100 -7.18 -25.65 9.06
CA GLU A 100 -6.10 -26.11 9.92
C GLU A 100 -5.00 -25.05 10.07
N GLY A 101 -4.78 -24.22 9.04
CA GLY A 101 -3.77 -23.18 9.06
C GLY A 101 -4.09 -22.04 8.09
N ILE A 102 -3.31 -20.96 8.15
CA ILE A 102 -3.44 -19.80 7.27
C ILE A 102 -2.08 -19.23 6.88
N VAL A 103 -1.97 -18.76 5.64
CA VAL A 103 -0.80 -18.01 5.14
C VAL A 103 -1.01 -16.51 5.34
N ILE A 104 -0.08 -15.87 6.05
CA ILE A 104 -0.05 -14.42 6.26
C ILE A 104 1.16 -13.85 5.52
N PRO A 105 0.96 -13.19 4.38
CA PRO A 105 2.05 -12.61 3.59
C PRO A 105 2.43 -11.21 4.07
N LEU A 106 3.61 -10.75 3.69
CA LEU A 106 4.03 -9.36 3.77
C LEU A 106 3.61 -8.65 2.46
N THR A 107 2.32 -8.43 2.30
CA THR A 107 1.74 -7.67 1.18
C THR A 107 0.49 -6.92 1.61
N ASP A 108 0.03 -6.01 0.76
CA ASP A 108 -1.26 -5.35 0.86
C ASP A 108 -2.17 -5.68 -0.34
N GLU A 109 -3.32 -5.08 -0.38
CA GLU A 109 -4.33 -5.22 -1.42
C GLU A 109 -3.88 -4.68 -2.79
N PHE A 110 -2.79 -3.90 -2.81
CA PHE A 110 -2.18 -3.31 -4.00
C PHE A 110 -0.91 -4.04 -4.44
N GLN A 111 -0.52 -5.08 -3.71
CA GLN A 111 0.73 -5.84 -3.91
C GLN A 111 1.97 -4.93 -3.85
N GLY A 112 1.95 -3.94 -2.92
CA GLY A 112 3.03 -2.98 -2.71
C GLY A 112 4.26 -3.63 -2.05
N GLU A 113 5.45 -3.14 -2.40
CA GLU A 113 6.70 -3.52 -1.74
C GLU A 113 6.79 -2.90 -0.33
N TYR A 114 6.31 -1.67 -0.20
CA TYR A 114 6.24 -0.95 1.08
C TYR A 114 4.78 -0.81 1.48
N LEU A 115 4.50 -1.08 2.75
CA LEU A 115 3.14 -1.15 3.27
C LEU A 115 2.80 0.07 4.12
N ALA A 116 1.57 0.55 3.97
CA ALA A 116 1.00 1.49 4.93
C ALA A 116 0.88 0.84 6.32
N LYS A 117 0.91 1.62 7.39
CA LYS A 117 0.77 1.12 8.78
C LYS A 117 -0.47 0.22 8.93
N SER A 118 -1.59 0.61 8.34
CA SER A 118 -2.84 -0.17 8.34
C SER A 118 -2.77 -1.53 7.64
N SER A 119 -1.76 -1.77 6.81
CA SER A 119 -1.58 -3.01 6.05
C SER A 119 -0.45 -3.91 6.59
N ARG A 120 0.22 -3.52 7.66
CA ARG A 120 1.34 -4.26 8.26
C ARG A 120 0.89 -5.43 9.14
N ARG A 121 0.02 -6.27 8.59
CA ARG A 121 -0.61 -7.40 9.30
C ARG A 121 0.41 -8.41 9.82
N LEU A 122 1.44 -8.72 9.01
CA LEU A 122 2.52 -9.64 9.40
C LEU A 122 3.32 -9.07 10.57
N GLU A 123 3.71 -7.80 10.51
CA GLU A 123 4.41 -7.09 11.60
C GLU A 123 3.56 -7.05 12.88
N TRP A 124 2.28 -6.70 12.77
CA TRP A 124 1.37 -6.71 13.93
C TRP A 124 1.28 -8.10 14.57
N LEU A 125 1.19 -9.16 13.76
CA LEU A 125 1.06 -10.52 14.29
C LEU A 125 2.35 -11.04 14.92
N THR A 126 3.52 -10.69 14.37
CA THR A 126 4.78 -11.37 14.65
C THR A 126 5.86 -10.48 15.27
N GLY A 127 5.72 -9.16 15.21
CA GLY A 127 6.77 -8.21 15.58
C GLY A 127 7.89 -8.06 14.55
N PHE A 128 7.84 -8.80 13.44
CA PHE A 128 8.88 -8.77 12.43
C PHE A 128 8.74 -7.55 11.50
N THR A 129 9.76 -6.71 11.45
CA THR A 129 9.79 -5.45 10.68
C THR A 129 10.61 -5.50 9.39
N GLY A 130 11.16 -6.66 9.04
CA GLY A 130 11.92 -6.84 7.78
C GLY A 130 11.02 -6.79 6.54
N SER A 131 11.60 -6.53 5.37
CA SER A 131 10.85 -6.35 4.11
C SER A 131 10.57 -7.64 3.32
N ALA A 132 10.89 -8.80 3.86
CA ALA A 132 10.57 -10.10 3.25
C ALA A 132 10.18 -11.11 4.34
N GLY A 133 8.95 -11.57 4.32
CA GLY A 133 8.45 -12.51 5.32
C GLY A 133 7.10 -13.11 4.96
N ILE A 134 6.87 -14.34 5.42
CA ILE A 134 5.59 -15.03 5.34
C ILE A 134 5.42 -15.83 6.63
N ALA A 135 4.33 -15.67 7.35
CA ALA A 135 3.95 -16.56 8.43
C ALA A 135 2.96 -17.61 7.93
N LEU A 136 3.15 -18.83 8.36
CA LEU A 136 2.21 -19.94 8.21
C LEU A 136 1.79 -20.37 9.62
N VAL A 137 0.56 -20.07 10.01
CA VAL A 137 0.04 -20.30 11.35
C VAL A 137 -0.96 -21.44 11.33
N PHE A 138 -0.66 -22.53 12.07
CA PHE A 138 -1.57 -23.63 12.35
C PHE A 138 -2.17 -23.48 13.75
N GLN A 139 -3.15 -24.33 14.05
CA GLN A 139 -3.79 -24.35 15.37
C GLN A 139 -2.81 -24.63 16.53
N ASN A 140 -1.74 -25.42 16.31
CA ASN A 140 -0.80 -25.82 17.36
C ASN A 140 0.65 -25.38 17.10
N GLU A 141 0.99 -25.00 15.90
CA GLU A 141 2.37 -24.65 15.50
C GLU A 141 2.37 -23.47 14.54
N SER A 142 3.48 -22.77 14.41
CA SER A 142 3.62 -21.68 13.46
C SER A 142 5.01 -21.65 12.85
N PHE A 143 5.09 -21.25 11.60
CA PHE A 143 6.30 -21.21 10.81
C PHE A 143 6.49 -19.82 10.23
N PHE A 144 7.74 -19.38 10.16
CA PHE A 144 8.10 -18.11 9.56
C PHE A 144 9.15 -18.30 8.49
N PHE A 145 8.90 -17.77 7.30
CA PHE A 145 9.79 -17.89 6.15
C PHE A 145 10.31 -16.50 5.80
N THR A 146 11.63 -16.31 5.82
CA THR A 146 12.29 -15.08 5.35
C THR A 146 13.55 -15.42 4.58
N ASP A 147 14.11 -14.46 3.86
CA ASP A 147 15.37 -14.69 3.14
C ASP A 147 16.60 -14.42 4.02
N GLY A 148 17.78 -14.77 3.49
CA GLY A 148 19.04 -14.73 4.25
C GLY A 148 19.40 -13.33 4.79
N ARG A 149 18.84 -12.24 4.24
CA ARG A 149 19.09 -10.88 4.72
C ARG A 149 18.51 -10.64 6.11
N TYR A 150 17.42 -11.35 6.43
CA TYR A 150 16.60 -11.09 7.62
C TYR A 150 16.63 -12.21 8.67
N ILE A 151 17.40 -13.28 8.51
CA ILE A 151 17.42 -14.40 9.47
C ILE A 151 17.80 -13.92 10.87
N LEU A 152 18.91 -13.18 11.02
CA LEU A 152 19.35 -12.68 12.32
C LEU A 152 18.36 -11.67 12.94
N GLN A 153 17.67 -10.90 12.11
CA GLN A 153 16.64 -9.99 12.58
C GLN A 153 15.41 -10.76 13.05
N ALA A 154 14.97 -11.75 12.29
CA ALA A 154 13.83 -12.59 12.63
C ALA A 154 14.07 -13.38 13.94
N GLU A 155 15.28 -13.93 14.15
CA GLU A 155 15.66 -14.60 15.41
C GLU A 155 15.53 -13.69 16.64
N LYS A 156 15.73 -12.35 16.46
CA LYS A 156 15.63 -11.38 17.55
C LYS A 156 14.21 -10.84 17.74
N GLN A 157 13.45 -10.70 16.67
CA GLN A 157 12.15 -10.01 16.70
C GLN A 157 10.97 -10.96 16.87
N LEU A 158 11.07 -12.19 16.33
CA LEU A 158 9.99 -13.16 16.51
C LEU A 158 9.87 -13.58 17.97
N PRO A 159 8.65 -13.72 18.51
CA PRO A 159 8.45 -14.25 19.85
C PRO A 159 9.10 -15.63 19.98
N GLN A 160 9.97 -15.80 20.97
CA GLN A 160 10.62 -17.07 21.23
C GLN A 160 9.55 -18.16 21.46
N ASP A 161 9.78 -19.34 20.94
CA ASP A 161 8.89 -20.50 21.01
C ASP A 161 7.59 -20.46 20.19
N ASN A 162 7.28 -19.34 19.53
CA ASN A 162 6.05 -19.25 18.72
C ASN A 162 6.24 -19.66 17.26
N TYR A 163 7.45 -19.50 16.71
CA TYR A 163 7.70 -19.71 15.28
C TYR A 163 8.94 -20.57 15.04
N THR A 164 8.79 -21.57 14.18
CA THR A 164 9.95 -22.24 13.55
C THR A 164 10.39 -21.42 12.34
N LEU A 165 11.62 -20.90 12.37
CA LEU A 165 12.17 -20.02 11.34
C LEU A 165 12.81 -20.82 10.20
N PHE A 166 12.48 -20.46 8.96
CA PHE A 166 13.06 -21.03 7.74
C PHE A 166 13.69 -19.94 6.86
N ASN A 167 14.88 -20.25 6.35
CA ASN A 167 15.47 -19.48 5.26
C ASN A 167 14.77 -19.89 3.94
N SER A 168 14.02 -18.98 3.33
CA SER A 168 13.24 -19.23 2.11
C SER A 168 14.08 -19.57 0.89
N SER A 169 15.39 -19.23 0.89
CA SER A 169 16.34 -19.64 -0.14
C SER A 169 16.69 -21.14 -0.05
N GLN A 170 16.55 -21.74 1.13
CA GLN A 170 16.81 -23.18 1.38
C GLN A 170 15.50 -23.96 1.36
N VAL A 171 14.48 -23.48 2.06
CA VAL A 171 13.16 -24.10 2.18
C VAL A 171 12.09 -23.08 1.84
N SER A 172 11.65 -23.08 0.60
CA SER A 172 10.51 -22.23 0.20
C SER A 172 9.20 -22.74 0.81
N LEU A 173 8.21 -21.86 0.99
CA LEU A 173 6.87 -22.23 1.46
C LEU A 173 6.26 -23.36 0.60
N GLY A 174 6.46 -23.30 -0.72
CA GLY A 174 5.97 -24.35 -1.64
C GLY A 174 6.62 -25.71 -1.41
N ASN A 175 7.94 -25.74 -1.16
CA ASN A 175 8.67 -26.98 -0.84
C ASN A 175 8.24 -27.50 0.53
N TRP A 176 8.01 -26.61 1.50
CA TRP A 176 7.52 -26.96 2.81
C TRP A 176 6.14 -27.61 2.72
N PHE A 177 5.19 -27.05 1.96
CA PHE A 177 3.87 -27.65 1.71
C PHE A 177 3.98 -29.03 1.10
N ASN A 178 4.84 -29.20 0.12
CA ASN A 178 5.01 -30.47 -0.58
C ASN A 178 5.49 -31.62 0.35
N ASN A 179 6.31 -31.29 1.35
CA ASN A 179 6.99 -32.27 2.18
C ASN A 179 6.33 -32.49 3.56
N ASN A 180 5.51 -31.55 4.04
CA ASN A 180 5.05 -31.55 5.44
C ASN A 180 3.53 -31.57 5.60
N LEU A 181 2.75 -31.17 4.58
CA LEU A 181 1.30 -31.20 4.71
C LEU A 181 0.77 -32.63 4.73
N LYS A 182 -0.10 -32.91 5.70
CA LYS A 182 -0.86 -34.16 5.76
C LYS A 182 -1.99 -34.11 4.74
N PRO A 183 -2.37 -35.25 4.15
CA PRO A 183 -3.54 -35.32 3.25
C PRO A 183 -4.80 -34.72 3.89
N ASN A 184 -5.64 -34.09 3.08
CA ASN A 184 -6.89 -33.42 3.47
C ASN A 184 -6.71 -32.16 4.34
N THR A 185 -5.47 -31.63 4.50
CA THR A 185 -5.24 -30.36 5.20
C THR A 185 -5.83 -29.18 4.40
N LYS A 186 -6.56 -28.30 5.08
CA LYS A 186 -7.14 -27.05 4.54
C LYS A 186 -6.34 -25.86 5.03
N ILE A 187 -5.72 -25.13 4.12
CA ILE A 187 -4.95 -23.92 4.42
C ILE A 187 -5.70 -22.70 3.92
N GLY A 188 -5.97 -21.77 4.82
CA GLY A 188 -6.61 -20.50 4.51
C GLY A 188 -5.64 -19.50 3.87
N PHE A 189 -6.20 -18.59 3.07
CA PHE A 189 -5.50 -17.42 2.57
C PHE A 189 -6.47 -16.28 2.30
N ASP A 190 -6.04 -15.04 2.47
CA ASP A 190 -6.83 -13.87 2.07
C ASP A 190 -6.68 -13.63 0.55
N PRO A 191 -7.76 -13.70 -0.24
CA PRO A 191 -7.69 -13.51 -1.68
C PRO A 191 -7.40 -12.07 -2.12
N CYS A 192 -7.46 -11.08 -1.21
CA CYS A 192 -7.02 -9.71 -1.46
C CYS A 192 -5.50 -9.55 -1.44
N LEU A 193 -4.80 -10.41 -0.68
CA LEU A 193 -3.37 -10.28 -0.41
C LEU A 193 -2.50 -11.21 -1.26
N HIS A 194 -3.09 -12.05 -2.09
CA HIS A 194 -2.37 -13.01 -2.91
C HIS A 194 -2.70 -12.87 -4.38
N THR A 195 -1.66 -12.82 -5.21
CA THR A 195 -1.83 -12.72 -6.66
C THR A 195 -2.40 -13.99 -7.27
N ILE A 196 -3.04 -13.86 -8.41
CA ILE A 196 -3.59 -14.99 -9.18
C ILE A 196 -2.51 -16.04 -9.47
N THR A 197 -1.31 -15.59 -9.87
CA THR A 197 -0.17 -16.49 -10.15
C THR A 197 0.25 -17.26 -8.91
N TRP A 198 0.33 -16.59 -7.74
CA TRP A 198 0.69 -17.24 -6.49
C TRP A 198 -0.35 -18.30 -6.11
N VAL A 199 -1.62 -17.94 -6.12
CA VAL A 199 -2.73 -18.86 -5.78
C VAL A 199 -2.76 -20.08 -6.70
N LYS A 200 -2.64 -19.86 -8.02
CA LYS A 200 -2.58 -20.96 -9.00
C LYS A 200 -1.44 -21.93 -8.71
N ARG A 201 -0.24 -21.37 -8.44
CA ARG A 201 0.95 -22.17 -8.13
C ARG A 201 0.76 -22.99 -6.85
N ILE A 202 0.35 -22.35 -5.75
CA ILE A 202 0.20 -23.03 -4.45
C ILE A 202 -0.93 -24.06 -4.50
N ARG A 203 -2.07 -23.73 -5.11
CA ARG A 203 -3.20 -24.66 -5.28
C ARG A 203 -2.76 -25.93 -6.04
N SER A 204 -1.99 -25.77 -7.11
CA SER A 204 -1.46 -26.92 -7.87
C SER A 204 -0.48 -27.77 -7.07
N LEU A 205 0.32 -27.19 -6.18
CA LEU A 205 1.22 -27.94 -5.29
C LEU A 205 0.42 -28.70 -4.22
N MET A 206 -0.57 -28.07 -3.62
CA MET A 206 -1.37 -28.67 -2.54
C MET A 206 -2.27 -29.80 -3.05
N GLN A 207 -2.82 -29.68 -4.25
CA GLN A 207 -3.63 -30.75 -4.88
C GLN A 207 -2.87 -32.06 -5.05
N LYS A 208 -1.54 -32.03 -5.25
CA LYS A 208 -0.72 -33.23 -5.34
C LYS A 208 -0.73 -34.07 -4.05
N ASN A 209 -0.95 -33.42 -2.91
CA ASN A 209 -0.99 -34.04 -1.59
C ASN A 209 -2.43 -34.17 -1.06
N ASN A 210 -3.44 -34.05 -1.91
CA ASN A 210 -4.88 -34.02 -1.53
C ASN A 210 -5.19 -32.94 -0.48
N CYS A 211 -4.52 -31.78 -0.53
CA CYS A 211 -4.75 -30.65 0.35
C CYS A 211 -5.50 -29.54 -0.37
N GLU A 212 -6.20 -28.70 0.37
CA GLU A 212 -7.03 -27.61 -0.17
C GLU A 212 -6.51 -26.24 0.25
N LEU A 213 -6.47 -25.28 -0.71
CA LEU A 213 -6.21 -23.87 -0.47
C LEU A 213 -7.55 -23.11 -0.48
N ILE A 214 -7.98 -22.65 0.70
CA ILE A 214 -9.31 -22.08 0.96
C ILE A 214 -9.22 -20.55 1.04
N SER A 215 -10.01 -19.84 0.22
CA SER A 215 -10.17 -18.38 0.35
C SER A 215 -10.97 -18.06 1.61
N THR A 216 -10.43 -17.23 2.50
CA THR A 216 -11.20 -16.69 3.62
C THR A 216 -12.17 -15.62 3.13
N PRO A 217 -13.34 -15.44 3.78
CA PRO A 217 -14.33 -14.46 3.37
C PRO A 217 -13.87 -13.02 3.55
N ASP A 218 -13.01 -12.80 4.54
CA ASP A 218 -12.34 -11.55 4.88
C ASP A 218 -10.97 -11.84 5.52
N ASN A 219 -10.23 -10.80 5.92
CA ASN A 219 -8.93 -10.96 6.55
C ASN A 219 -9.08 -11.31 8.03
N LEU A 220 -8.58 -12.49 8.44
CA LEU A 220 -8.71 -12.96 9.84
C LEU A 220 -7.90 -12.12 10.83
N ILE A 221 -6.80 -11.48 10.39
CA ILE A 221 -6.05 -10.54 11.23
C ILE A 221 -6.90 -9.28 11.48
N ASP A 222 -7.57 -8.75 10.46
CA ASP A 222 -8.39 -7.54 10.58
C ASP A 222 -9.55 -7.72 11.58
N ARG A 223 -10.05 -8.94 11.78
CA ARG A 223 -11.08 -9.25 12.79
C ARG A 223 -10.59 -9.07 14.23
N ILE A 224 -9.31 -9.36 14.47
CA ILE A 224 -8.70 -9.39 15.80
C ILE A 224 -7.82 -8.18 16.10
N TRP A 225 -7.43 -7.41 15.09
CA TRP A 225 -6.62 -6.19 15.21
C TRP A 225 -7.51 -4.98 15.53
N LYS A 226 -7.86 -4.82 16.81
CA LYS A 226 -8.83 -3.81 17.26
C LYS A 226 -8.34 -2.38 17.14
N ASP A 227 -7.05 -2.18 17.38
CA ASP A 227 -6.32 -0.91 17.31
C ASP A 227 -5.64 -0.67 15.95
N ARG A 228 -6.18 -1.30 14.90
CA ARG A 228 -5.65 -1.15 13.54
C ARG A 228 -5.70 0.30 13.08
N PRO A 229 -4.55 0.88 12.67
CA PRO A 229 -4.53 2.22 12.12
C PRO A 229 -5.45 2.35 10.90
N PRO A 230 -6.07 3.52 10.66
CA PRO A 230 -6.84 3.74 9.45
C PRO A 230 -5.94 3.76 8.21
N PRO A 231 -6.49 3.54 7.01
CA PRO A 231 -5.76 3.71 5.77
C PRO A 231 -5.23 5.14 5.61
N PRO A 232 -4.04 5.32 4.99
CA PRO A 232 -3.45 6.63 4.81
C PRO A 232 -4.32 7.53 3.95
N VAL A 233 -4.39 8.81 4.32
CA VAL A 233 -5.10 9.85 3.56
C VAL A 233 -4.13 10.96 3.25
N SER A 234 -3.41 10.87 2.13
CA SER A 234 -2.55 11.95 1.66
C SER A 234 -3.18 12.70 0.47
N PRO A 235 -3.00 14.03 0.37
CA PRO A 235 -3.55 14.78 -0.75
C PRO A 235 -2.93 14.35 -2.06
N VAL A 236 -3.79 14.15 -3.07
CA VAL A 236 -3.33 13.92 -4.44
C VAL A 236 -2.78 15.22 -5.00
N GLN A 237 -1.63 15.11 -5.66
CA GLN A 237 -0.97 16.19 -6.37
C GLN A 237 -0.93 15.88 -7.87
N ILE A 238 -1.14 16.90 -8.70
CA ILE A 238 -0.95 16.76 -10.14
C ILE A 238 0.52 16.87 -10.48
N LEU A 239 1.04 15.94 -11.25
CA LEU A 239 2.34 16.08 -11.88
C LEU A 239 2.19 16.84 -13.18
N ASP A 240 2.60 18.11 -13.17
CA ASP A 240 2.50 18.97 -14.34
C ASP A 240 3.18 18.35 -15.58
N LYS A 241 2.62 18.64 -16.75
CA LYS A 241 3.13 18.14 -18.03
C LYS A 241 4.59 18.54 -18.29
N THR A 242 5.04 19.67 -17.74
CA THR A 242 6.44 20.14 -17.83
C THR A 242 7.42 19.16 -17.19
N PHE A 243 6.97 18.37 -16.20
CA PHE A 243 7.74 17.29 -15.55
C PHE A 243 7.41 15.91 -16.12
N ALA A 244 6.14 15.66 -16.43
CA ALA A 244 5.68 14.37 -16.96
C ALA A 244 6.08 14.15 -18.42
N GLY A 245 6.29 15.23 -19.19
CA GLY A 245 6.64 15.21 -20.63
C GLY A 245 5.55 14.74 -21.57
N GLU A 246 4.47 14.12 -21.05
CA GLU A 246 3.34 13.59 -21.84
C GLU A 246 2.00 13.86 -21.12
N ALA A 247 1.00 14.29 -21.86
CA ALA A 247 -0.34 14.53 -21.33
C ALA A 247 -1.05 13.21 -20.96
N ILE A 248 -1.96 13.27 -19.97
CA ILE A 248 -2.78 12.13 -19.52
C ILE A 248 -3.54 11.51 -20.70
N GLU A 249 -4.17 12.32 -21.53
CA GLU A 249 -4.94 11.87 -22.70
C GLU A 249 -4.08 11.04 -23.69
N SER A 250 -2.86 11.51 -23.97
CA SER A 250 -1.92 10.81 -24.85
C SER A 250 -1.55 9.44 -24.30
N LYS A 251 -1.17 9.37 -23.01
CA LYS A 251 -0.85 8.12 -22.32
C LYS A 251 -2.03 7.14 -22.37
N ARG A 252 -3.24 7.60 -22.00
CA ARG A 252 -4.44 6.77 -22.01
C ARG A 252 -4.75 6.19 -23.39
N LYS A 253 -4.73 7.03 -24.44
CA LYS A 253 -4.96 6.60 -25.82
C LYS A 253 -3.94 5.56 -26.26
N ARG A 254 -2.66 5.80 -25.96
CA ARG A 254 -1.56 4.90 -26.32
C ARG A 254 -1.69 3.54 -25.61
N VAL A 255 -1.98 3.54 -24.32
CA VAL A 255 -2.14 2.31 -23.53
C VAL A 255 -3.42 1.56 -23.93
N ALA A 256 -4.55 2.27 -24.13
CA ALA A 256 -5.81 1.66 -24.54
C ALA A 256 -5.76 0.99 -25.93
N ASN A 257 -4.82 1.39 -26.80
CA ASN A 257 -4.64 0.71 -28.09
C ASN A 257 -4.18 -0.75 -27.94
N ASN A 258 -3.55 -1.13 -26.81
CA ASN A 258 -3.19 -2.51 -26.55
C ASN A 258 -4.45 -3.36 -26.28
N LEU A 259 -5.45 -2.80 -25.59
CA LEU A 259 -6.72 -3.49 -25.36
C LEU A 259 -7.46 -3.79 -26.66
N LYS A 260 -7.41 -2.83 -27.61
CA LYS A 260 -8.02 -3.03 -28.94
C LYS A 260 -7.37 -4.18 -29.71
N LYS A 261 -6.04 -4.32 -29.62
CA LYS A 261 -5.29 -5.42 -30.26
C LYS A 261 -5.63 -6.77 -29.65
N ASN A 262 -5.91 -6.80 -28.33
CA ASN A 262 -6.26 -8.01 -27.60
C ASN A 262 -7.79 -8.27 -27.57
N GLU A 263 -8.57 -7.48 -28.33
CA GLU A 263 -10.04 -7.54 -28.36
C GLU A 263 -10.70 -7.44 -26.98
N SER A 264 -10.02 -6.75 -26.04
CA SER A 264 -10.46 -6.56 -24.68
C SER A 264 -11.26 -5.26 -24.51
N ASP A 265 -12.28 -5.26 -23.65
CA ASP A 265 -13.10 -4.08 -23.37
C ASP A 265 -12.47 -3.17 -22.32
N VAL A 266 -11.83 -3.76 -21.29
CA VAL A 266 -11.34 -3.08 -20.09
C VAL A 266 -10.09 -3.77 -19.57
N PHE A 267 -9.11 -3.00 -19.09
CA PHE A 267 -8.00 -3.46 -18.27
C PHE A 267 -8.21 -3.06 -16.81
N VAL A 268 -8.02 -3.99 -15.88
CA VAL A 268 -8.03 -3.71 -14.43
C VAL A 268 -6.63 -3.39 -13.96
N LEU A 269 -6.37 -2.13 -13.63
CA LEU A 269 -5.11 -1.67 -13.06
C LEU A 269 -5.19 -1.71 -11.53
N VAL A 270 -4.28 -2.44 -10.92
CA VAL A 270 -4.18 -2.59 -9.45
C VAL A 270 -2.87 -2.02 -8.89
N ALA A 271 -1.86 -1.81 -9.74
CA ALA A 271 -0.58 -1.25 -9.33
C ALA A 271 -0.65 0.29 -9.19
N PRO A 272 -0.55 0.87 -7.97
CA PRO A 272 -0.64 2.31 -7.76
C PRO A 272 0.39 3.11 -8.56
N SER A 273 1.60 2.57 -8.76
CA SER A 273 2.64 3.21 -9.54
C SER A 273 2.28 3.35 -11.03
N SER A 274 1.59 2.36 -11.60
CA SER A 274 1.11 2.39 -12.99
C SER A 274 -0.03 3.39 -13.16
N ILE A 275 -0.97 3.43 -12.20
CA ILE A 275 -2.09 4.37 -12.19
C ILE A 275 -1.59 5.79 -12.03
N SER A 276 -0.67 6.03 -11.07
CA SER A 276 -0.08 7.35 -10.83
C SER A 276 0.68 7.87 -12.06
N TRP A 277 1.41 6.98 -12.76
CA TRP A 277 2.07 7.34 -14.03
C TRP A 277 1.07 7.65 -15.14
N LEU A 278 0.03 6.82 -15.29
CA LEU A 278 -0.97 6.96 -16.37
C LEU A 278 -1.80 8.25 -16.22
N ALA A 279 -2.15 8.60 -14.99
CA ALA A 279 -2.97 9.76 -14.65
C ALA A 279 -2.17 11.02 -14.30
N ASN A 280 -0.83 10.99 -14.38
CA ASN A 280 0.04 12.10 -13.95
C ASN A 280 -0.28 12.61 -12.54
N ILE A 281 -0.55 11.72 -11.59
CA ILE A 281 -0.79 12.06 -10.19
C ILE A 281 0.31 11.55 -9.29
N ARG A 282 0.49 12.22 -8.15
CA ARG A 282 1.42 11.83 -7.09
C ARG A 282 0.73 11.91 -5.74
N GLY A 283 1.27 11.23 -4.74
CA GLY A 283 0.81 11.25 -3.35
C GLY A 283 1.89 10.75 -2.42
N ASN A 284 1.62 10.80 -1.13
CA ASN A 284 2.54 10.42 -0.06
C ASN A 284 1.92 9.35 0.86
N ASP A 285 1.12 8.45 0.31
CA ASP A 285 0.47 7.38 1.09
C ASP A 285 1.50 6.40 1.69
N ILE A 286 2.63 6.24 1.03
CA ILE A 286 3.73 5.35 1.42
C ILE A 286 5.03 6.16 1.50
N PRO A 287 5.88 5.97 2.52
CA PRO A 287 7.19 6.63 2.62
C PRO A 287 8.01 6.40 1.36
N PHE A 288 8.68 7.46 0.87
CA PHE A 288 9.60 7.42 -0.26
C PHE A 288 9.00 6.91 -1.58
N SER A 289 7.69 6.71 -1.66
CA SER A 289 6.97 6.18 -2.82
C SER A 289 5.89 7.17 -3.28
N PRO A 290 6.17 8.04 -4.27
CA PRO A 290 5.29 9.16 -4.61
C PRO A 290 4.11 8.72 -5.48
N TYR A 291 3.39 7.68 -5.11
CA TYR A 291 2.18 7.22 -5.76
C TYR A 291 0.98 7.21 -4.82
N VAL A 292 -0.19 7.17 -5.40
CA VAL A 292 -1.48 7.21 -4.70
C VAL A 292 -2.06 5.81 -4.65
N MET A 293 -2.45 5.34 -3.47
CA MET A 293 -3.12 4.05 -3.32
C MET A 293 -4.54 4.13 -3.86
N CYS A 294 -4.77 3.48 -4.98
CA CYS A 294 -6.04 3.44 -5.71
C CYS A 294 -6.07 2.27 -6.69
N TYR A 295 -7.27 1.96 -7.20
CA TYR A 295 -7.49 1.05 -8.34
C TYR A 295 -7.93 1.83 -9.55
N ALA A 296 -7.82 1.26 -10.74
CA ALA A 296 -8.38 1.89 -11.93
C ALA A 296 -8.90 0.87 -12.96
N LEU A 297 -9.85 1.34 -13.79
CA LEU A 297 -10.31 0.65 -14.98
C LEU A 297 -9.98 1.50 -16.20
N LEU A 298 -9.15 0.98 -17.10
CA LEU A 298 -8.88 1.59 -18.39
C LEU A 298 -9.73 0.91 -19.46
N HIS A 299 -10.62 1.67 -20.07
CA HIS A 299 -11.50 1.17 -21.12
C HIS A 299 -10.86 1.29 -22.52
N LYS A 300 -11.28 0.45 -23.45
CA LYS A 300 -10.80 0.46 -24.85
C LYS A 300 -11.04 1.78 -25.61
N ASN A 301 -12.02 2.59 -25.14
CA ASN A 301 -12.25 3.94 -25.64
C ASN A 301 -11.35 4.99 -25.00
N SER A 302 -10.34 4.57 -24.23
CA SER A 302 -9.41 5.38 -23.45
C SER A 302 -9.99 6.11 -22.25
N GLN A 303 -11.24 5.86 -21.86
CA GLN A 303 -11.76 6.34 -20.58
C GLN A 303 -11.02 5.68 -19.42
N LEU A 304 -10.61 6.46 -18.42
CA LEU A 304 -9.95 6.00 -17.20
C LEU A 304 -10.86 6.30 -16.00
N GLU A 305 -11.24 5.27 -15.29
CA GLU A 305 -11.95 5.38 -14.01
C GLU A 305 -10.98 5.08 -12.88
N ILE A 306 -10.84 5.99 -11.91
CA ILE A 306 -9.97 5.83 -10.74
C ILE A 306 -10.84 5.67 -9.49
N PHE A 307 -10.61 4.58 -8.75
CA PHE A 307 -11.28 4.25 -7.50
C PHE A 307 -10.34 4.58 -6.34
N ILE A 308 -10.66 5.63 -5.62
CA ILE A 308 -9.78 6.24 -4.62
C ILE A 308 -10.59 6.67 -3.39
N ASP A 309 -9.93 6.80 -2.24
CA ASP A 309 -10.52 7.52 -1.12
C ASP A 309 -10.72 8.99 -1.53
N VAL A 310 -11.99 9.40 -1.65
CA VAL A 310 -12.33 10.73 -2.19
C VAL A 310 -11.84 11.87 -1.31
N ARG A 311 -11.51 11.62 -0.03
CA ARG A 311 -10.92 12.60 0.87
C ARG A 311 -9.54 13.08 0.40
N LYS A 312 -8.82 12.26 -0.38
CA LYS A 312 -7.53 12.62 -0.99
C LYS A 312 -7.64 13.62 -2.14
N ILE A 313 -8.83 13.86 -2.65
CA ILE A 313 -9.08 14.67 -3.84
C ILE A 313 -9.58 16.06 -3.44
N ILE A 314 -8.68 17.02 -3.37
CA ILE A 314 -9.03 18.43 -3.11
C ILE A 314 -9.76 19.03 -4.33
N PRO A 315 -10.58 20.09 -4.16
CA PRO A 315 -11.40 20.69 -5.23
C PRO A 315 -10.60 21.12 -6.47
N SER A 316 -9.41 21.71 -6.30
CA SER A 316 -8.54 22.11 -7.41
C SER A 316 -8.10 20.92 -8.26
N VAL A 317 -7.67 19.81 -7.63
CA VAL A 317 -7.29 18.56 -8.30
C VAL A 317 -8.49 17.93 -9.01
N ARG A 318 -9.66 17.94 -8.37
CA ARG A 318 -10.91 17.44 -8.98
C ARG A 318 -11.26 18.20 -10.25
N LYS A 319 -11.15 19.53 -10.22
CA LYS A 319 -11.41 20.39 -11.39
C LYS A 319 -10.44 20.10 -12.53
N GLU A 320 -9.15 19.93 -12.23
CA GLU A 320 -8.12 19.71 -13.25
C GLU A 320 -8.23 18.30 -13.90
N LEU A 321 -8.66 17.31 -13.13
CA LEU A 321 -8.85 15.93 -13.63
C LEU A 321 -10.21 15.68 -14.29
N ALA A 322 -11.21 16.57 -14.13
CA ALA A 322 -12.62 16.32 -14.45
C ALA A 322 -12.86 15.84 -15.91
N ASP A 323 -12.16 16.44 -16.88
CA ASP A 323 -12.30 16.08 -18.30
C ASP A 323 -11.38 14.91 -18.72
N GLN A 324 -10.54 14.47 -17.81
CA GLN A 324 -9.49 13.51 -18.13
C GLN A 324 -9.68 12.13 -17.50
N VAL A 325 -10.22 12.08 -16.29
CA VAL A 325 -10.48 10.83 -15.55
C VAL A 325 -11.80 10.90 -14.79
N VAL A 326 -12.44 9.76 -14.60
CA VAL A 326 -13.64 9.62 -13.77
C VAL A 326 -13.22 9.18 -12.37
N ILE A 327 -13.36 10.05 -11.38
CA ILE A 327 -13.02 9.73 -9.99
C ILE A 327 -14.22 9.11 -9.30
N LYS A 328 -14.03 7.94 -8.70
CA LYS A 328 -15.06 7.17 -7.97
C LYS A 328 -14.57 6.81 -6.56
N PRO A 329 -15.48 6.72 -5.57
CA PRO A 329 -15.13 6.22 -4.24
C PRO A 329 -14.54 4.81 -4.30
N ILE A 330 -13.47 4.54 -3.56
CA ILE A 330 -12.77 3.24 -3.58
C ILE A 330 -13.71 2.05 -3.30
N LYS A 331 -14.69 2.22 -2.42
CA LYS A 331 -15.71 1.22 -2.11
C LYS A 331 -16.58 0.80 -3.30
N THR A 332 -16.58 1.56 -4.39
CA THR A 332 -17.36 1.23 -5.60
C THR A 332 -16.58 0.35 -6.59
N PHE A 333 -15.31 0.04 -6.32
CA PHE A 333 -14.49 -0.79 -7.21
C PHE A 333 -15.08 -2.20 -7.41
N ILE A 334 -15.38 -2.91 -6.33
CA ILE A 334 -16.01 -4.24 -6.40
C ILE A 334 -17.37 -4.22 -7.10
N PRO A 335 -18.31 -3.30 -6.78
CA PRO A 335 -19.52 -3.11 -7.56
C PRO A 335 -19.32 -2.91 -9.06
N GLU A 336 -18.29 -2.18 -9.48
CA GLU A 336 -18.00 -1.99 -10.91
C GLU A 336 -17.48 -3.27 -11.58
N LEU A 337 -16.62 -4.06 -10.90
CA LEU A 337 -16.22 -5.38 -11.40
C LEU A 337 -17.42 -6.31 -11.63
N LEU A 338 -18.37 -6.34 -10.69
CA LEU A 338 -19.62 -7.10 -10.84
C LEU A 338 -20.45 -6.62 -12.04
N LYS A 339 -20.51 -5.32 -12.30
CA LYS A 339 -21.20 -4.76 -13.48
C LYS A 339 -20.52 -5.18 -14.80
N LEU A 340 -19.19 -5.22 -14.84
CA LEU A 340 -18.44 -5.69 -16.01
C LEU A 340 -18.80 -7.15 -16.32
N GLY A 341 -18.83 -8.00 -15.30
CA GLY A 341 -19.24 -9.40 -15.44
C GLY A 341 -20.65 -9.56 -15.94
N LYS A 342 -21.64 -8.89 -15.29
CA LYS A 342 -23.06 -8.92 -15.71
C LYS A 342 -23.27 -8.48 -17.17
N LYS A 343 -22.37 -7.65 -17.71
CA LYS A 343 -22.39 -7.22 -19.12
C LYS A 343 -21.55 -8.13 -20.02
N SER A 344 -21.07 -9.26 -19.53
CA SER A 344 -20.23 -10.24 -20.23
C SER A 344 -19.03 -9.58 -20.93
N LYS A 345 -18.40 -8.59 -20.27
CA LYS A 345 -17.28 -7.88 -20.83
C LYS A 345 -16.02 -8.76 -20.90
N VAL A 346 -15.18 -8.51 -21.90
CA VAL A 346 -13.83 -9.07 -21.97
C VAL A 346 -12.91 -8.19 -21.13
N VAL A 347 -12.46 -8.71 -19.99
CA VAL A 347 -11.67 -7.99 -18.99
C VAL A 347 -10.25 -8.53 -18.99
N GLU A 348 -9.30 -7.64 -19.19
CA GLU A 348 -7.88 -7.95 -19.18
C GLU A 348 -7.26 -7.65 -17.82
N ILE A 349 -6.45 -8.57 -17.31
CA ILE A 349 -5.80 -8.48 -16.00
C ILE A 349 -4.37 -8.99 -16.08
N ASP A 350 -3.47 -8.44 -15.24
CA ASP A 350 -2.14 -9.01 -15.02
C ASP A 350 -2.17 -9.99 -13.85
N PRO A 351 -1.97 -11.30 -14.07
CA PRO A 351 -2.06 -12.30 -13.02
C PRO A 351 -0.94 -12.20 -11.98
N ASN A 352 0.14 -11.45 -12.26
CA ASN A 352 1.28 -11.29 -11.36
C ASN A 352 1.09 -10.15 -10.35
N SER A 353 0.24 -9.18 -10.65
CA SER A 353 -0.07 -8.06 -9.76
C SER A 353 -1.52 -8.05 -9.26
N THR A 354 -2.44 -8.69 -9.99
CA THR A 354 -3.86 -8.68 -9.64
C THR A 354 -4.17 -9.69 -8.51
N PRO A 355 -4.83 -9.26 -7.42
CA PRO A 355 -5.32 -10.15 -6.37
C PRO A 355 -6.33 -11.18 -6.88
N GLU A 356 -6.31 -12.37 -6.31
CA GLU A 356 -7.20 -13.48 -6.65
C GLU A 356 -8.69 -13.11 -6.48
N LEU A 357 -9.00 -12.21 -5.53
CA LEU A 357 -10.36 -11.72 -5.32
C LEU A 357 -10.94 -11.09 -6.59
N VAL A 358 -10.14 -10.27 -7.28
CA VAL A 358 -10.58 -9.58 -8.52
C VAL A 358 -10.97 -10.60 -9.59
N ARG A 359 -10.12 -11.62 -9.82
CA ARG A 359 -10.42 -12.70 -10.76
C ARG A 359 -11.70 -13.44 -10.38
N THR A 360 -11.80 -13.84 -9.11
CA THR A 360 -12.95 -14.61 -8.60
C THR A 360 -14.26 -13.83 -8.77
N ILE A 361 -14.26 -12.53 -8.49
CA ILE A 361 -15.45 -11.68 -8.67
C ILE A 361 -15.83 -11.58 -10.15
N LEU A 362 -14.88 -11.31 -11.02
CA LEU A 362 -15.13 -11.17 -12.46
C LEU A 362 -15.69 -12.48 -13.08
N GLU A 363 -15.09 -13.63 -12.76
CA GLU A 363 -15.55 -14.93 -13.25
C GLU A 363 -16.94 -15.28 -12.76
N LYS A 364 -17.17 -15.15 -11.44
CA LYS A 364 -18.51 -15.43 -10.85
C LYS A 364 -19.59 -14.51 -11.40
N ALA A 365 -19.23 -13.29 -11.80
CA ALA A 365 -20.17 -12.36 -12.41
C ALA A 365 -20.38 -12.58 -13.93
N GLY A 366 -19.60 -13.46 -14.57
CA GLY A 366 -19.75 -13.81 -16.00
C GLY A 366 -18.86 -13.01 -16.96
N ALA A 367 -17.78 -12.36 -16.50
CA ALA A 367 -16.80 -11.73 -17.37
C ALA A 367 -15.93 -12.79 -18.07
N LYS A 368 -15.53 -12.50 -19.31
CA LYS A 368 -14.48 -13.25 -19.99
C LYS A 368 -13.13 -12.64 -19.60
N ILE A 369 -12.26 -13.41 -18.96
CA ILE A 369 -10.97 -12.93 -18.52
C ILE A 369 -9.90 -13.26 -19.56
N VAL A 370 -9.07 -12.24 -19.87
CA VAL A 370 -7.84 -12.35 -20.68
C VAL A 370 -6.67 -11.96 -19.77
N THR A 371 -5.59 -12.72 -19.81
CA THR A 371 -4.40 -12.43 -18.99
C THR A 371 -3.30 -11.82 -19.87
N SER A 372 -2.73 -10.70 -19.40
CA SER A 372 -1.58 -10.04 -20.01
C SER A 372 -0.75 -9.33 -18.93
N LYS A 373 0.41 -8.79 -19.30
CA LYS A 373 1.17 -7.90 -18.43
C LYS A 373 0.49 -6.54 -18.32
N ASP A 374 0.71 -5.85 -17.19
CA ASP A 374 0.29 -4.45 -17.02
C ASP A 374 0.79 -3.60 -18.21
N PRO A 375 -0.14 -3.01 -19.02
CA PRO A 375 0.21 -2.27 -20.22
C PRO A 375 0.95 -0.96 -19.93
N CYS A 376 1.01 -0.52 -18.68
CA CYS A 376 1.75 0.66 -18.24
C CYS A 376 3.20 0.35 -17.85
N GLU A 377 3.54 -0.91 -17.56
CA GLU A 377 4.85 -1.29 -17.00
C GLU A 377 6.00 -0.86 -17.93
N LEU A 378 5.99 -1.34 -19.15
CA LEU A 378 7.04 -1.01 -20.12
C LEU A 378 7.04 0.47 -20.53
N PRO A 379 5.92 1.11 -20.88
CA PRO A 379 5.90 2.54 -21.18
C PRO A 379 6.37 3.43 -20.03
N LYS A 380 6.08 3.07 -18.79
CA LYS A 380 6.58 3.75 -17.59
C LYS A 380 8.09 3.57 -17.43
N ALA A 381 8.61 2.40 -17.75
CA ALA A 381 10.05 2.10 -17.69
C ALA A 381 10.85 2.86 -18.78
N CYS A 382 10.28 3.02 -19.97
CA CYS A 382 10.90 3.77 -21.09
C CYS A 382 10.64 5.27 -20.93
N LYS A 383 11.61 6.00 -20.34
CA LYS A 383 11.49 7.43 -20.03
C LYS A 383 11.50 8.28 -21.31
N ASN A 384 10.62 9.30 -21.35
CA ASN A 384 10.65 10.34 -22.38
C ASN A 384 11.80 11.35 -22.13
N ILE A 385 12.05 12.24 -23.07
CA ILE A 385 13.18 13.18 -22.98
C ILE A 385 13.06 14.13 -21.78
N THR A 386 11.86 14.54 -21.40
CA THR A 386 11.62 15.39 -20.23
C THR A 386 11.98 14.65 -18.95
N GLU A 387 11.54 13.41 -18.79
CA GLU A 387 11.88 12.55 -17.67
C GLU A 387 13.39 12.30 -17.61
N ILE A 388 14.06 12.04 -18.74
CA ILE A 388 15.53 11.86 -18.84
C ILE A 388 16.25 13.12 -18.36
N ASN A 389 15.84 14.30 -18.83
CA ASN A 389 16.45 15.57 -18.39
C ASN A 389 16.21 15.82 -16.89
N GLY A 390 15.06 15.45 -16.36
CA GLY A 390 14.76 15.45 -14.93
C GLY A 390 15.70 14.55 -14.14
N PHE A 391 15.95 13.32 -14.61
CA PHE A 391 16.93 12.41 -14.02
C PHE A 391 18.34 12.99 -14.02
N HIS A 392 18.81 13.54 -15.15
CA HIS A 392 20.12 14.17 -15.21
C HIS A 392 20.26 15.32 -14.20
N SER A 393 19.23 16.17 -14.09
CA SER A 393 19.22 17.28 -13.14
C SER A 393 19.22 16.80 -11.69
N ALA A 394 18.41 15.79 -11.36
CA ALA A 394 18.36 15.19 -10.04
C ALA A 394 19.70 14.55 -9.63
N HIS A 395 20.31 13.77 -10.54
CA HIS A 395 21.59 13.13 -10.28
C HIS A 395 22.75 14.12 -10.10
N LYS A 396 22.74 15.27 -10.79
CA LYS A 396 23.74 16.34 -10.55
C LYS A 396 23.64 16.90 -9.12
N ARG A 397 22.41 17.18 -8.65
CA ARG A 397 22.19 17.68 -7.27
C ARG A 397 22.57 16.64 -6.24
N ASP A 398 22.06 15.41 -6.41
CA ASP A 398 22.34 14.31 -5.48
C ASP A 398 23.82 13.93 -5.47
N GLY A 399 24.48 13.90 -6.63
CA GLY A 399 25.92 13.67 -6.75
C GLY A 399 26.76 14.66 -5.98
N LEU A 400 26.36 15.94 -5.97
CA LEU A 400 27.04 16.96 -5.16
C LEU A 400 26.86 16.70 -3.66
N ALA A 401 25.64 16.39 -3.23
CA ALA A 401 25.34 16.05 -1.83
C ALA A 401 26.11 14.80 -1.39
N LEU A 402 26.10 13.77 -2.22
CA LEU A 402 26.82 12.52 -1.96
C LEU A 402 28.34 12.73 -1.89
N THR A 403 28.92 13.52 -2.80
CA THR A 403 30.37 13.84 -2.77
C THR A 403 30.75 14.54 -1.48
N ARG A 404 29.96 15.53 -1.05
CA ARG A 404 30.14 16.20 0.24
C ARG A 404 30.02 15.26 1.43
N PHE A 405 29.08 14.35 1.37
CA PHE A 405 28.89 13.32 2.39
C PHE A 405 30.07 12.37 2.47
N LEU A 406 30.56 11.84 1.35
CA LEU A 406 31.72 10.94 1.31
C LEU A 406 32.96 11.62 1.85
N TYR A 407 33.18 12.88 1.51
CA TYR A 407 34.28 13.69 2.08
C TYR A 407 34.15 13.83 3.60
N TRP A 408 32.96 14.17 4.10
CA TRP A 408 32.69 14.25 5.54
C TRP A 408 32.89 12.89 6.21
N LEU A 409 32.35 11.82 5.64
CA LEU A 409 32.45 10.47 6.19
C LEU A 409 33.92 10.00 6.29
N SER A 410 34.70 10.23 5.27
CA SER A 410 36.13 9.84 5.28
C SER A 410 36.95 10.51 6.42
N ARG A 411 36.50 11.67 6.89
CA ARG A 411 37.16 12.40 7.99
C ARG A 411 36.62 12.05 9.38
N GLU A 412 35.31 11.71 9.45
CA GLU A 412 34.67 11.52 10.74
C GLU A 412 34.57 10.02 11.14
N ALA A 413 34.47 9.10 10.17
CA ALA A 413 34.38 7.66 10.47
C ALA A 413 35.59 7.12 11.24
N PRO A 414 36.85 7.51 10.96
CA PRO A 414 38.02 7.06 11.73
C PRO A 414 37.99 7.44 13.21
N LYS A 415 37.15 8.42 13.60
CA LYS A 415 36.99 8.83 15.00
C LYS A 415 36.09 7.87 15.81
N GLY A 416 35.48 6.87 15.17
CA GLY A 416 34.69 5.82 15.82
C GLY A 416 33.39 6.29 16.45
N LYS A 417 32.84 7.46 16.06
CA LYS A 417 31.65 8.08 16.64
C LYS A 417 30.44 8.08 15.69
N ILE A 418 30.62 7.59 14.45
CA ILE A 418 29.56 7.57 13.43
C ILE A 418 28.82 6.26 13.50
N THR A 419 27.48 6.35 13.53
CA THR A 419 26.55 5.22 13.37
C THR A 419 25.86 5.33 12.00
N GLU A 420 25.22 4.24 11.54
CA GLU A 420 24.41 4.27 10.32
C GLU A 420 23.34 5.36 10.37
N ILE A 421 22.68 5.54 11.52
CA ILE A 421 21.64 6.56 11.72
C ILE A 421 22.21 7.97 11.56
N THR A 422 23.33 8.29 12.23
CA THR A 422 23.96 9.61 12.12
C THR A 422 24.52 9.87 10.72
N ALA A 423 24.99 8.84 10.03
CA ALA A 423 25.44 8.93 8.64
C ALA A 423 24.26 9.22 7.69
N ALA A 424 23.15 8.52 7.83
CA ALA A 424 21.94 8.74 7.04
C ALA A 424 21.39 10.17 7.25
N ALA A 425 21.25 10.61 8.49
CA ALA A 425 20.81 11.97 8.83
C ALA A 425 21.73 13.05 8.24
N LYS A 426 23.06 12.82 8.23
CA LYS A 426 24.02 13.75 7.60
C LYS A 426 23.83 13.85 6.09
N LEU A 427 23.65 12.72 5.41
CA LEU A 427 23.41 12.72 3.96
C LEU A 427 22.10 13.45 3.63
N GLU A 428 21.05 13.20 4.39
CA GLU A 428 19.77 13.88 4.22
C GLU A 428 19.89 15.40 4.42
N SER A 429 20.57 15.84 5.46
CA SER A 429 20.88 17.27 5.69
C SER A 429 21.59 17.91 4.49
N LEU A 430 22.56 17.21 3.88
CA LEU A 430 23.27 17.71 2.71
C LEU A 430 22.37 17.79 1.45
N ARG A 431 21.44 16.87 1.31
CA ARG A 431 20.42 16.91 0.26
C ARG A 431 19.43 18.06 0.44
N LYS A 432 18.95 18.29 1.66
CA LYS A 432 18.07 19.43 2.00
C LYS A 432 18.73 20.78 1.72
N ASN A 433 20.01 20.92 2.01
CA ASN A 433 20.79 22.16 1.80
C ASN A 433 21.26 22.38 0.35
N GLY A 434 21.10 21.43 -0.53
CA GLY A 434 21.49 21.47 -1.94
C GLY A 434 20.39 21.83 -2.91
N LYS A 435 19.20 22.28 -2.38
CA LYS A 435 18.03 22.70 -3.17
C LYS A 435 18.19 24.09 -3.73
#